data_456bf3e6c32770f40dd1a9947d875d18
#
_entry.id   456bf3e6c32770f40dd1a9947d875d18
#
_cell.length_a   1.000
_cell.length_b   1.000
_cell.length_c   1.000
_cell.angle_alpha   90.00
_cell.angle_beta   90.00
_cell.angle_gamma   90.00
#
_symmetry.space_group_name_H-M   'P 1'
#
loop_
_entity.id
_entity.type
_entity.pdbx_description
1 polymer ?
#
loop_
_entity_poly.entity_id
_entity_poly.type
_entity_poly.pdbx_seq_one_letter_code
_entity_poly.pdbx_strand_id
1 'polypeptide(L)'
;AGQMLALHNAVTATFWSLNPVKYGFSEQLFAFQQEIISCQGDFEYYFSHLHDLCLSVSSVLAGQRVSKKKELVQETADFILQNYADANLNLSGTAQHFQVSEGYLSSIFKEYAGICFAEYLEKCRIEKSCVLLSDTASTIEQIAEDVGYNSVYSYRRAFKRLFHISPSAYREQKLP
;
A
#
# COMPACT_ATOMS: atom_id res chain seq x y z
N ALA A 1 -34.40 26.64 21.88
CA ALA A 1 -34.06 26.85 20.45
C ALA A 1 -32.70 27.55 20.28
N GLY A 2 -32.39 28.67 20.93
CA GLY A 2 -31.15 29.42 20.75
C GLY A 2 -29.87 28.67 21.12
N GLN A 3 -29.88 27.92 22.22
CA GLN A 3 -28.73 27.15 22.70
C GLN A 3 -28.40 25.96 21.74
N MET A 4 -29.44 25.33 21.21
CA MET A 4 -29.27 24.23 20.26
C MET A 4 -28.70 24.72 18.92
N LEU A 5 -29.17 25.86 18.43
CA LEU A 5 -28.63 26.46 17.22
C LEU A 5 -27.15 26.87 17.39
N ALA A 6 -26.78 27.40 18.55
CA ALA A 6 -25.38 27.72 18.85
C ALA A 6 -24.49 26.46 18.89
N LEU A 7 -24.97 25.39 19.53
CA LEU A 7 -24.28 24.09 19.55
C LEU A 7 -24.10 23.53 18.13
N HIS A 8 -25.17 23.52 17.33
CA HIS A 8 -25.13 23.05 15.96
C HIS A 8 -24.11 23.83 15.11
N ASN A 9 -24.11 25.15 15.20
CA ASN A 9 -23.16 25.98 14.46
C ASN A 9 -21.71 25.70 14.89
N ALA A 10 -21.45 25.48 16.15
CA ALA A 10 -20.12 25.14 16.65
C ALA A 10 -19.66 23.75 16.16
N VAL A 11 -20.55 22.76 16.20
CA VAL A 11 -20.27 21.40 15.71
C VAL A 11 -19.99 21.41 14.18
N THR A 12 -20.86 22.03 13.41
CA THR A 12 -20.69 22.09 11.94
C THR A 12 -19.45 22.88 11.56
N ALA A 13 -19.14 23.99 12.22
CA ALA A 13 -17.91 24.75 11.99
C ALA A 13 -16.64 23.88 12.25
N THR A 14 -16.69 23.05 13.31
CA THR A 14 -15.61 22.13 13.62
C THR A 14 -15.40 21.09 12.51
N PHE A 15 -16.47 20.46 12.02
CA PHE A 15 -16.38 19.52 10.90
C PHE A 15 -15.93 20.20 9.59
N TRP A 16 -16.39 21.42 9.30
CA TRP A 16 -15.93 22.17 8.13
C TRP A 16 -14.43 22.52 8.21
N SER A 17 -13.88 22.75 9.39
CA SER A 17 -12.45 22.99 9.57
C SER A 17 -11.58 21.78 9.23
N LEU A 18 -12.15 20.58 9.26
CA LEU A 18 -11.48 19.32 8.87
C LEU A 18 -11.42 19.10 7.35
N ASN A 19 -11.83 20.08 6.52
CA ASN A 19 -11.81 20.00 5.06
C ASN A 19 -12.59 18.79 4.49
N PRO A 20 -13.93 18.77 4.66
CA PRO A 20 -14.77 17.60 4.30
C PRO A 20 -14.75 17.26 2.81
N VAL A 21 -14.49 18.24 1.94
CA VAL A 21 -14.34 18.01 0.49
C VAL A 21 -13.10 17.18 0.21
N LYS A 22 -11.95 17.52 0.82
CA LYS A 22 -10.70 16.78 0.69
C LYS A 22 -10.83 15.34 1.20
N TYR A 23 -11.57 15.15 2.27
CA TYR A 23 -11.70 13.84 2.94
C TYR A 23 -13.01 13.11 2.60
N GLY A 24 -13.81 13.61 1.64
CA GLY A 24 -14.94 12.90 1.05
C GLY A 24 -16.15 12.69 1.95
N PHE A 25 -16.38 13.56 2.96
CA PHE A 25 -17.56 13.49 3.85
C PHE A 25 -18.44 14.75 3.81
N SER A 26 -18.32 15.54 2.75
CA SER A 26 -19.10 16.78 2.59
C SER A 26 -20.61 16.54 2.48
N GLU A 27 -21.02 15.45 1.85
CA GLU A 27 -22.44 15.09 1.71
C GLU A 27 -23.08 14.74 3.05
N GLN A 28 -22.39 13.98 3.90
CA GLN A 28 -22.84 13.62 5.24
C GLN A 28 -22.99 14.86 6.13
N LEU A 29 -22.02 15.79 6.04
CA LEU A 29 -22.07 17.02 6.79
C LEU A 29 -23.21 17.93 6.30
N PHE A 30 -23.44 18.00 5.00
CA PHE A 30 -24.53 18.77 4.41
C PHE A 30 -25.90 18.20 4.83
N ALA A 31 -26.08 16.89 4.79
CA ALA A 31 -27.30 16.23 5.26
C ALA A 31 -27.56 16.54 6.74
N PHE A 32 -26.55 16.44 7.61
CA PHE A 32 -26.68 16.79 9.03
C PHE A 32 -27.08 18.26 9.24
N GLN A 33 -26.56 19.19 8.42
CA GLN A 33 -26.95 20.60 8.50
C GLN A 33 -28.43 20.84 8.19
N GLN A 34 -29.01 20.06 7.28
CA GLN A 34 -30.44 20.19 6.92
C GLN A 34 -31.36 19.64 8.04
N GLU A 35 -30.91 18.65 8.79
CA GLU A 35 -31.73 17.98 9.82
C GLU A 35 -31.99 18.85 11.08
N ILE A 36 -31.15 19.84 11.34
CA ILE A 36 -31.38 20.73 12.52
C ILE A 36 -32.73 21.41 12.47
N ILE A 37 -33.24 21.67 11.26
CA ILE A 37 -34.56 22.32 11.07
C ILE A 37 -35.67 21.38 11.57
N SER A 38 -35.46 20.06 11.47
CA SER A 38 -36.39 19.02 11.89
C SER A 38 -36.35 18.72 13.39
N CYS A 39 -35.26 19.06 14.09
CA CYS A 39 -35.04 18.70 15.50
C CYS A 39 -36.01 19.41 16.47
N GLN A 40 -36.60 20.56 16.11
CA GLN A 40 -37.56 21.34 16.93
C GLN A 40 -37.19 21.53 18.42
N GLY A 41 -35.89 21.44 18.75
CA GLY A 41 -35.40 21.54 20.12
C GLY A 41 -35.25 20.21 20.87
N ASP A 42 -35.47 19.07 20.24
CA ASP A 42 -35.24 17.75 20.80
C ASP A 42 -33.72 17.40 20.80
N PHE A 43 -33.15 17.37 22.01
CA PHE A 43 -31.74 17.10 22.21
C PHE A 43 -31.38 15.61 21.95
N GLU A 44 -32.26 14.68 22.31
CA GLU A 44 -32.02 13.24 22.05
C GLU A 44 -31.98 12.97 20.55
N TYR A 45 -32.92 13.52 19.79
CA TYR A 45 -32.92 13.46 18.34
C TYR A 45 -31.63 14.06 17.76
N TYR A 46 -31.23 15.25 18.21
CA TYR A 46 -30.00 15.89 17.75
C TYR A 46 -28.74 15.07 18.01
N PHE A 47 -28.57 14.54 19.23
CA PHE A 47 -27.41 13.75 19.60
C PHE A 47 -27.37 12.38 18.87
N SER A 48 -28.50 11.76 18.58
CA SER A 48 -28.57 10.56 17.76
C SER A 48 -28.02 10.82 16.35
N HIS A 49 -28.45 11.89 15.70
CA HIS A 49 -27.98 12.25 14.35
C HIS A 49 -26.51 12.70 14.33
N LEU A 50 -26.05 13.38 15.39
CA LEU A 50 -24.63 13.69 15.54
C LEU A 50 -23.77 12.42 15.69
N HIS A 51 -24.26 11.45 16.43
CA HIS A 51 -23.61 10.14 16.56
C HIS A 51 -23.50 9.46 15.20
N ASP A 52 -24.57 9.42 14.40
CA ASP A 52 -24.61 8.82 13.08
C ASP A 52 -23.67 9.55 12.10
N LEU A 53 -23.60 10.89 12.18
CA LEU A 53 -22.61 11.66 11.42
C LEU A 53 -21.18 11.23 11.79
N CYS A 54 -20.87 11.14 13.08
CA CYS A 54 -19.53 10.73 13.54
C CYS A 54 -19.16 9.32 13.04
N LEU A 55 -20.10 8.38 13.08
CA LEU A 55 -19.89 7.01 12.56
C LEU A 55 -19.67 7.02 11.05
N SER A 56 -20.49 7.75 10.30
CA SER A 56 -20.37 7.82 8.84
C SER A 56 -19.05 8.46 8.40
N VAL A 57 -18.66 9.59 9.01
CA VAL A 57 -17.37 10.24 8.76
C VAL A 57 -16.20 9.33 9.12
N SER A 58 -16.28 8.63 10.25
CA SER A 58 -15.26 7.67 10.69
C SER A 58 -15.08 6.54 9.68
N SER A 59 -16.20 6.01 9.15
CA SER A 59 -16.19 4.96 8.11
C SER A 59 -15.54 5.44 6.82
N VAL A 60 -15.88 6.64 6.34
CA VAL A 60 -15.29 7.24 5.13
C VAL A 60 -13.78 7.41 5.29
N LEU A 61 -13.32 7.97 6.42
CA LEU A 61 -11.91 8.18 6.70
C LEU A 61 -11.13 6.86 6.82
N ALA A 62 -11.73 5.84 7.43
CA ALA A 62 -11.14 4.50 7.50
C ALA A 62 -10.97 3.88 6.11
N GLY A 63 -12.00 3.98 5.25
CA GLY A 63 -11.95 3.52 3.86
C GLY A 63 -10.84 4.18 3.05
N GLN A 64 -10.67 5.49 3.19
CA GLN A 64 -9.59 6.23 2.53
C GLN A 64 -8.19 5.83 3.00
N ARG A 65 -8.02 5.57 4.30
CA ARG A 65 -6.73 5.08 4.85
C ARG A 65 -6.36 3.72 4.25
N VAL A 66 -7.34 2.82 4.12
CA VAL A 66 -7.14 1.50 3.49
C VAL A 66 -6.78 1.65 2.01
N SER A 67 -7.48 2.52 1.27
CA SER A 67 -7.18 2.79 -0.13
C SER A 67 -5.76 3.31 -0.34
N LYS A 68 -5.33 4.31 0.44
CA LYS A 68 -3.97 4.86 0.37
C LYS A 68 -2.88 3.84 0.72
N LYS A 69 -3.14 2.95 1.69
CA LYS A 69 -2.20 1.88 2.00
C LYS A 69 -2.03 0.90 0.83
N LYS A 70 -3.13 0.50 0.20
CA LYS A 70 -3.11 -0.38 -0.98
C LYS A 70 -2.38 0.27 -2.16
N GLU A 71 -2.65 1.54 -2.41
CA GLU A 71 -1.99 2.33 -3.45
C GLU A 71 -0.47 2.37 -3.23
N LEU A 72 -0.02 2.71 -2.03
CA LEU A 72 1.40 2.73 -1.68
C LEU A 72 2.06 1.34 -1.83
N VAL A 73 1.37 0.26 -1.47
CA VAL A 73 1.89 -1.11 -1.66
C VAL A 73 2.00 -1.46 -3.15
N GLN A 74 1.00 -1.09 -3.96
CA GLN A 74 1.06 -1.30 -5.41
C GLN A 74 2.20 -0.50 -6.05
N GLU A 75 2.33 0.78 -5.72
CA GLU A 75 3.43 1.63 -6.20
C GLU A 75 4.80 1.07 -5.78
N THR A 76 4.91 0.53 -4.56
CA THR A 76 6.13 -0.13 -4.08
C THR A 76 6.44 -1.40 -4.89
N ALA A 77 5.43 -2.21 -5.20
CA ALA A 77 5.61 -3.40 -6.02
C ALA A 77 6.05 -3.05 -7.45
N ASP A 78 5.44 -2.04 -8.04
CA ASP A 78 5.80 -1.54 -9.38
C ASP A 78 7.23 -0.95 -9.38
N PHE A 79 7.61 -0.24 -8.33
CA PHE A 79 8.97 0.27 -8.14
C PHE A 79 10.00 -0.87 -8.06
N ILE A 80 9.70 -1.95 -7.33
CA ILE A 80 10.55 -3.14 -7.29
C ILE A 80 10.68 -3.76 -8.68
N LEU A 81 9.57 -3.90 -9.41
CA LEU A 81 9.57 -4.48 -10.76
C LEU A 81 10.35 -3.65 -11.79
N GLN A 82 10.45 -2.34 -11.59
CA GLN A 82 11.24 -1.45 -12.44
C GLN A 82 12.72 -1.41 -12.07
N ASN A 83 13.07 -1.68 -10.81
CA ASN A 83 14.41 -1.48 -10.27
C ASN A 83 15.04 -2.77 -9.72
N TYR A 84 14.48 -3.95 -9.95
CA TYR A 84 14.96 -5.22 -9.39
C TYR A 84 16.43 -5.52 -9.71
N ALA A 85 16.94 -5.05 -10.85
CA ALA A 85 18.32 -5.23 -11.29
C ALA A 85 19.34 -4.41 -10.51
N ASP A 86 18.91 -3.37 -9.78
CA ASP A 86 19.82 -2.64 -8.89
C ASP A 86 20.17 -3.50 -7.67
N ALA A 87 21.43 -3.91 -7.60
CA ALA A 87 21.95 -4.75 -6.51
C ALA A 87 21.84 -4.08 -5.11
N ASN A 88 21.73 -2.73 -5.07
CA ASN A 88 21.57 -1.95 -3.84
C ASN A 88 20.09 -1.72 -3.45
N LEU A 89 19.14 -2.15 -4.27
CA LEU A 89 17.72 -2.00 -3.94
C LEU A 89 17.40 -2.72 -2.63
N ASN A 90 16.89 -1.96 -1.68
CA ASN A 90 16.54 -2.46 -0.35
C ASN A 90 15.34 -1.71 0.23
N LEU A 91 14.78 -2.21 1.33
CA LEU A 91 13.61 -1.63 1.98
C LEU A 91 13.85 -0.19 2.45
N SER A 92 15.03 0.09 3.02
CA SER A 92 15.36 1.41 3.56
C SER A 92 15.38 2.49 2.46
N GLY A 93 16.09 2.24 1.36
CA GLY A 93 16.13 3.15 0.21
C GLY A 93 14.75 3.33 -0.44
N THR A 94 13.95 2.26 -0.51
CA THR A 94 12.58 2.32 -1.04
C THR A 94 11.67 3.14 -0.12
N ALA A 95 11.76 2.96 1.19
CA ALA A 95 11.00 3.76 2.16
C ALA A 95 11.36 5.26 2.09
N GLN A 96 12.63 5.57 1.90
CA GLN A 96 13.10 6.95 1.68
C GLN A 96 12.52 7.53 0.37
N HIS A 97 12.48 6.75 -0.71
CA HIS A 97 11.90 7.16 -1.99
C HIS A 97 10.42 7.56 -1.83
N PHE A 98 9.64 6.76 -1.10
CA PHE A 98 8.22 7.04 -0.84
C PHE A 98 7.98 7.97 0.35
N GLN A 99 9.02 8.51 0.99
CA GLN A 99 8.94 9.44 2.13
C GLN A 99 8.17 8.88 3.31
N VAL A 100 8.31 7.59 3.57
CA VAL A 100 7.71 6.89 4.71
C VAL A 100 8.78 6.25 5.58
N SER A 101 8.42 5.86 6.81
CA SER A 101 9.35 5.08 7.64
C SER A 101 9.47 3.64 7.14
N GLU A 102 10.68 3.06 7.28
CA GLU A 102 10.96 1.67 6.90
C GLU A 102 10.03 0.67 7.62
N GLY A 103 9.79 0.88 8.92
CA GLY A 103 8.88 0.04 9.71
C GLY A 103 7.43 0.12 9.21
N TYR A 104 6.97 1.31 8.82
CA TYR A 104 5.64 1.47 8.25
C TYR A 104 5.52 0.76 6.89
N LEU A 105 6.47 0.98 5.98
CA LEU A 105 6.46 0.33 4.66
C LEU A 105 6.53 -1.19 4.79
N SER A 106 7.41 -1.71 5.66
CA SER A 106 7.54 -3.15 5.94
C SER A 106 6.22 -3.76 6.41
N SER A 107 5.55 -3.08 7.36
CA SER A 107 4.29 -3.56 7.93
C SER A 107 3.17 -3.62 6.89
N ILE A 108 2.93 -2.51 6.18
CA ILE A 108 1.84 -2.47 5.19
C ILE A 108 2.12 -3.36 3.99
N PHE A 109 3.38 -3.45 3.54
CA PHE A 109 3.75 -4.31 2.43
C PHE A 109 3.46 -5.77 2.77
N LYS A 110 3.86 -6.25 3.95
CA LYS A 110 3.54 -7.60 4.42
C LYS A 110 2.03 -7.81 4.60
N GLU A 111 1.30 -6.82 5.14
CA GLU A 111 -0.16 -6.88 5.34
C GLU A 111 -0.92 -7.10 4.02
N TYR A 112 -0.54 -6.38 2.95
CA TYR A 112 -1.28 -6.37 1.69
C TYR A 112 -0.69 -7.25 0.59
N ALA A 113 0.63 -7.44 0.55
CA ALA A 113 1.30 -8.34 -0.41
C ALA A 113 1.39 -9.79 0.09
N GLY A 114 1.16 -10.04 1.39
CA GLY A 114 1.20 -11.36 2.01
C GLY A 114 2.61 -11.89 2.30
N ILE A 115 3.66 -11.27 1.73
CA ILE A 115 5.07 -11.64 1.90
C ILE A 115 5.90 -10.39 2.21
N CYS A 116 7.09 -10.56 2.78
CA CYS A 116 7.94 -9.41 3.08
C CYS A 116 8.59 -8.83 1.83
N PHE A 117 9.05 -7.57 1.91
CA PHE A 117 9.70 -6.85 0.82
C PHE A 117 10.89 -7.63 0.22
N ALA A 118 11.74 -8.20 1.08
CA ALA A 118 12.92 -8.94 0.62
C ALA A 118 12.55 -10.22 -0.14
N GLU A 119 11.52 -10.94 0.31
CA GLU A 119 10.99 -12.12 -0.38
C GLU A 119 10.36 -11.75 -1.73
N TYR A 120 9.63 -10.64 -1.78
CA TYR A 120 9.05 -10.15 -3.02
C TYR A 120 10.13 -9.78 -4.05
N LEU A 121 11.14 -9.00 -3.62
CA LEU A 121 12.29 -8.63 -4.48
C LEU A 121 13.03 -9.87 -4.97
N GLU A 122 13.30 -10.83 -4.09
CA GLU A 122 13.97 -12.08 -4.46
C GLU A 122 13.16 -12.85 -5.50
N LYS A 123 11.85 -12.98 -5.27
CA LYS A 123 10.95 -13.67 -6.22
C LYS A 123 10.98 -12.98 -7.60
N CYS A 124 10.88 -11.64 -7.63
CA CYS A 124 10.97 -10.88 -8.88
C CYS A 124 12.29 -11.15 -9.63
N ARG A 125 13.42 -11.09 -8.93
CA ARG A 125 14.75 -11.36 -9.52
C ARG A 125 14.86 -12.76 -10.11
N ILE A 126 14.39 -13.76 -9.36
CA ILE A 126 14.46 -15.17 -9.81
C ILE A 126 13.51 -15.41 -10.98
N GLU A 127 12.29 -14.87 -10.97
CA GLU A 127 11.37 -14.99 -12.11
C GLU A 127 11.93 -14.33 -13.38
N LYS A 128 12.55 -13.15 -13.26
CA LYS A 128 13.23 -12.50 -14.39
C LYS A 128 14.43 -13.31 -14.89
N SER A 129 15.20 -13.94 -13.98
CA SER A 129 16.31 -14.81 -14.38
C SER A 129 15.87 -16.04 -15.17
N CYS A 130 14.65 -16.57 -14.92
CA CYS A 130 14.12 -17.69 -15.70
C CYS A 130 13.96 -17.35 -17.19
N VAL A 131 13.54 -16.11 -17.50
CA VAL A 131 13.46 -15.62 -18.88
C VAL A 131 14.86 -15.58 -19.51
N LEU A 132 15.85 -14.99 -18.81
CA LEU A 132 17.22 -14.92 -19.31
C LEU A 132 17.87 -16.30 -19.47
N LEU A 133 17.56 -17.25 -18.60
CA LEU A 133 18.05 -18.65 -18.72
C LEU A 133 17.52 -19.36 -19.97
N SER A 134 16.28 -19.03 -20.38
CA SER A 134 15.65 -19.66 -21.54
C SER A 134 16.03 -18.99 -22.88
N ASP A 135 16.14 -17.66 -22.85
CA ASP A 135 16.18 -16.86 -24.09
C ASP A 135 17.59 -16.41 -24.48
N THR A 136 18.59 -16.63 -23.61
CA THR A 136 19.94 -16.11 -23.82
C THR A 136 21.02 -17.19 -23.63
N ALA A 137 22.15 -17.01 -24.31
CA ALA A 137 23.38 -17.79 -24.10
C ALA A 137 24.27 -17.23 -22.98
N SER A 138 23.79 -16.25 -22.22
CA SER A 138 24.54 -15.61 -21.13
C SER A 138 24.95 -16.63 -20.06
N THR A 139 26.12 -16.41 -19.45
CA THR A 139 26.58 -17.29 -18.37
C THR A 139 25.71 -17.15 -17.13
N ILE A 140 25.73 -18.12 -16.23
CA ILE A 140 24.99 -18.07 -14.96
C ILE A 140 25.45 -16.88 -14.11
N GLU A 141 26.75 -16.54 -14.20
CA GLU A 141 27.35 -15.40 -13.53
C GLU A 141 26.81 -14.08 -14.06
N GLN A 142 26.73 -13.92 -15.39
CA GLN A 142 26.15 -12.74 -16.03
C GLN A 142 24.67 -12.58 -15.68
N ILE A 143 23.90 -13.66 -15.75
CA ILE A 143 22.46 -13.60 -15.36
C ILE A 143 22.29 -13.20 -13.91
N ALA A 144 23.13 -13.72 -13.00
CA ALA A 144 23.06 -13.31 -11.59
C ALA A 144 23.29 -11.81 -11.42
N GLU A 145 24.24 -11.23 -12.13
CA GLU A 145 24.54 -9.80 -12.13
C GLU A 145 23.39 -9.00 -12.77
N ASP A 146 22.90 -9.41 -13.93
CA ASP A 146 21.81 -8.75 -14.67
C ASP A 146 20.51 -8.66 -13.87
N VAL A 147 20.26 -9.61 -12.96
CA VAL A 147 19.08 -9.60 -12.10
C VAL A 147 19.36 -9.03 -10.69
N GLY A 148 20.51 -8.39 -10.50
CA GLY A 148 20.83 -7.61 -9.30
C GLY A 148 21.38 -8.42 -8.12
N TYR A 149 22.04 -9.55 -8.35
CA TYR A 149 22.78 -10.27 -7.31
C TYR A 149 24.27 -9.89 -7.34
N ASN A 150 24.79 -9.45 -6.21
CA ASN A 150 26.24 -9.20 -6.03
C ASN A 150 27.10 -10.47 -5.99
N SER A 151 26.47 -11.65 -5.92
CA SER A 151 27.15 -12.93 -5.81
C SER A 151 26.35 -14.04 -6.51
N VAL A 152 26.99 -14.73 -7.44
CA VAL A 152 26.43 -15.90 -8.10
C VAL A 152 26.06 -17.02 -7.10
N TYR A 153 26.78 -17.10 -5.98
CA TYR A 153 26.46 -18.07 -4.94
C TYR A 153 25.10 -17.76 -4.28
N SER A 154 24.85 -16.50 -3.97
CA SER A 154 23.56 -16.04 -3.42
C SER A 154 22.42 -16.28 -4.40
N TYR A 155 22.64 -15.96 -5.68
CA TYR A 155 21.70 -16.25 -6.76
C TYR A 155 21.35 -17.74 -6.84
N ARG A 156 22.37 -18.63 -6.92
CA ARG A 156 22.16 -20.09 -7.00
C ARG A 156 21.38 -20.64 -5.80
N ARG A 157 21.64 -20.12 -4.60
CA ARG A 157 20.91 -20.50 -3.38
C ARG A 157 19.45 -20.05 -3.46
N ALA A 158 19.18 -18.81 -3.84
CA ALA A 158 17.84 -18.26 -3.98
C ALA A 158 17.05 -19.03 -5.05
N PHE A 159 17.65 -19.28 -6.21
CA PHE A 159 17.05 -20.04 -7.29
C PHE A 159 16.68 -21.48 -6.86
N LYS A 160 17.63 -22.19 -6.23
CA LYS A 160 17.39 -23.56 -5.72
C LYS A 160 16.31 -23.60 -4.64
N ARG A 161 16.18 -22.54 -3.80
CA ARG A 161 15.14 -22.46 -2.78
C ARG A 161 13.74 -22.36 -3.41
N LEU A 162 13.59 -21.60 -4.51
CA LEU A 162 12.31 -21.37 -5.18
C LEU A 162 11.93 -22.47 -6.17
N PHE A 163 12.89 -23.02 -6.93
CA PHE A 163 12.65 -23.99 -7.99
C PHE A 163 13.10 -25.43 -7.67
N HIS A 164 13.78 -25.65 -6.53
CA HIS A 164 14.32 -26.94 -6.09
C HIS A 164 15.41 -27.56 -6.98
N ILE A 165 15.77 -26.90 -8.08
CA ILE A 165 16.85 -27.29 -9.01
C ILE A 165 17.84 -26.14 -9.19
N SER A 166 19.01 -26.41 -9.76
CA SER A 166 19.98 -25.37 -10.07
C SER A 166 19.59 -24.57 -11.31
N PRO A 167 20.07 -23.29 -11.46
CA PRO A 167 19.87 -22.52 -12.69
C PRO A 167 20.34 -23.24 -13.95
N SER A 168 21.47 -23.94 -13.88
CA SER A 168 22.00 -24.73 -15.03
C SER A 168 21.05 -25.87 -15.39
N ALA A 169 20.58 -26.65 -14.41
CA ALA A 169 19.64 -27.74 -14.65
C ALA A 169 18.29 -27.21 -15.20
N TYR A 170 17.83 -26.02 -14.73
CA TYR A 170 16.64 -25.37 -15.27
C TYR A 170 16.82 -25.02 -16.75
N ARG A 171 17.98 -24.46 -17.14
CA ARG A 171 18.32 -24.16 -18.54
C ARG A 171 18.29 -25.41 -19.40
N GLU A 172 18.94 -26.50 -18.97
CA GLU A 172 18.98 -27.78 -19.71
C GLU A 172 17.59 -28.37 -19.94
N GLN A 173 16.65 -28.20 -19.01
CA GLN A 173 15.28 -28.68 -19.15
C GLN A 173 14.41 -27.82 -20.10
N LYS A 174 14.82 -26.57 -20.37
CA LYS A 174 14.07 -25.64 -21.22
C LYS A 174 14.63 -25.52 -22.64
N LEU A 175 15.88 -25.92 -22.87
CA LEU A 175 16.43 -26.03 -24.22
C LEU A 175 15.83 -27.27 -24.92
N PRO A 176 15.27 -27.12 -26.14
CA PRO A 176 14.68 -28.23 -26.91
C PRO A 176 15.74 -29.25 -27.33
#